data_a96706d0d4405ac66ba4c6ace5e60f2a
#
_entry.id   a96706d0d4405ac66ba4c6ace5e60f2a
#
_cell.length_a   1.000
_cell.length_b   1.000
_cell.length_c   1.000
_cell.angle_alpha   90.00
_cell.angle_beta   90.00
_cell.angle_gamma   90.00
#
_symmetry.space_group_name_H-M   'P 1'
#
loop_
_entity.id
_entity.type
_entity.pdbx_description
1 polymer ?
#
loop_
_entity_poly.entity_id
_entity_poly.type
_entity_poly.pdbx_seq_one_letter_code
_entity_poly.pdbx_strand_id
1 'polypeptide(L)'
;MRFLRLFGSFCLLLVAALSAAAQAQQPVLDKDYKLVTPPQKPESGKNIEVVEFFSYACPHCADFDPDLQVWLKRKPKDAEFRMVPMVFRESWKAPAKLFYTLEAMGAVEKLHRKVYDAIHKENQQLFTDQAVIDWAAKQGLDKAKFEQLYNSFGIDAKVQRAVAMGRAYGVQFTPAMAVGGRYWTGPSMVVNASGAADLPRFFQVVDQLIAMERGKPAAASAGKKKG
;
A
#
# COMPACT_ATOMS: atom_id res chain seq x y z
N MET A 1 50.68 -40.38 14.71
CA MET A 1 49.41 -40.33 13.93
C MET A 1 48.14 -40.01 14.78
N ARG A 2 48.25 -39.21 15.85
CA ARG A 2 47.09 -38.86 16.72
C ARG A 2 46.66 -37.39 16.63
N PHE A 3 47.42 -36.52 15.96
CA PHE A 3 47.14 -35.08 15.84
C PHE A 3 46.25 -34.68 14.65
N LEU A 4 46.03 -35.58 13.70
CA LEU A 4 45.30 -35.27 12.48
C LEU A 4 43.75 -35.44 12.61
N ARG A 5 43.29 -36.06 13.72
CA ARG A 5 41.85 -36.30 13.96
C ARG A 5 41.12 -35.18 14.73
N LEU A 6 41.84 -34.27 15.37
CA LEU A 6 41.24 -33.18 16.17
C LEU A 6 40.92 -31.96 15.34
N PHE A 7 41.55 -31.71 14.19
CA PHE A 7 41.28 -30.59 13.32
C PHE A 7 40.01 -30.76 12.46
N GLY A 8 39.62 -31.99 12.14
CA GLY A 8 38.45 -32.28 11.32
C GLY A 8 37.10 -32.04 12.03
N SER A 9 37.05 -32.23 13.37
CA SER A 9 35.82 -32.04 14.14
C SER A 9 35.48 -30.58 14.45
N PHE A 10 36.48 -29.69 14.47
CA PHE A 10 36.27 -28.28 14.78
C PHE A 10 35.71 -27.49 13.59
N CYS A 11 36.08 -27.88 12.35
CA CYS A 11 35.52 -27.24 11.14
C CYS A 11 34.07 -27.62 10.89
N LEU A 12 33.62 -28.84 11.26
CA LEU A 12 32.19 -29.22 11.07
C LEU A 12 31.23 -28.49 12.02
N LEU A 13 31.69 -28.12 13.22
CA LEU A 13 30.88 -27.37 14.19
C LEU A 13 30.75 -25.89 13.82
N LEU A 14 31.73 -25.29 13.11
CA LEU A 14 31.64 -23.89 12.65
C LEU A 14 30.66 -23.70 11.48
N VAL A 15 30.50 -24.71 10.62
CA VAL A 15 29.58 -24.65 9.47
C VAL A 15 28.13 -24.77 9.91
N ALA A 16 27.84 -25.49 10.99
CA ALA A 16 26.48 -25.62 11.54
C ALA A 16 25.99 -24.33 12.24
N ALA A 17 26.89 -23.49 12.72
CA ALA A 17 26.54 -22.26 13.43
C ALA A 17 26.15 -21.08 12.48
N LEU A 18 26.54 -21.14 11.19
CA LEU A 18 26.19 -20.10 10.22
C LEU A 18 24.79 -20.26 9.56
N SER A 19 24.10 -21.37 9.81
CA SER A 19 22.80 -21.66 9.21
C SER A 19 21.61 -21.16 10.03
N ALA A 20 21.82 -20.51 11.15
CA ALA A 20 20.78 -19.77 11.88
C ALA A 20 20.58 -18.36 11.30
N ALA A 21 20.59 -18.24 9.95
CA ALA A 21 20.03 -17.07 9.30
C ALA A 21 18.56 -16.99 9.75
N ALA A 22 18.22 -15.92 10.46
CA ALA A 22 16.91 -15.64 11.00
C ALA A 22 15.85 -16.02 9.95
N GLN A 23 15.19 -17.15 10.13
CA GLN A 23 14.04 -17.53 9.31
C GLN A 23 12.99 -16.51 9.61
N ALA A 24 12.83 -15.53 8.71
CA ALA A 24 11.77 -14.54 8.81
C ALA A 24 10.46 -15.32 8.97
N GLN A 25 9.79 -15.14 10.09
CA GLN A 25 8.55 -15.83 10.41
C GLN A 25 7.57 -15.65 9.25
N GLN A 26 7.08 -16.73 8.68
CA GLN A 26 6.12 -16.69 7.58
C GLN A 26 4.82 -15.99 8.02
N PRO A 27 4.17 -15.22 7.13
CA PRO A 27 2.92 -14.56 7.45
C PRO A 27 1.81 -15.59 7.67
N VAL A 28 0.98 -15.34 8.67
CA VAL A 28 -0.12 -16.24 9.07
C VAL A 28 -1.43 -15.71 8.49
N LEU A 29 -2.14 -16.55 7.73
CA LEU A 29 -3.46 -16.23 7.20
C LEU A 29 -4.44 -15.92 8.33
N ASP A 30 -5.33 -14.96 8.10
CA ASP A 30 -6.33 -14.41 9.03
C ASP A 30 -5.77 -13.70 10.27
N LYS A 31 -4.45 -13.74 10.46
CA LYS A 31 -3.74 -12.98 11.47
C LYS A 31 -2.98 -11.81 10.84
N ASP A 32 -1.95 -12.14 10.04
CA ASP A 32 -1.07 -11.14 9.45
C ASP A 32 -1.59 -10.62 8.10
N TYR A 33 -2.41 -11.40 7.40
CA TYR A 33 -3.04 -11.03 6.12
C TYR A 33 -4.34 -11.79 5.89
N LYS A 34 -5.14 -11.31 4.94
CA LYS A 34 -6.37 -11.96 4.46
C LYS A 34 -6.32 -12.22 2.95
N LEU A 35 -7.13 -13.17 2.50
CA LEU A 35 -7.35 -13.40 1.07
C LEU A 35 -8.37 -12.41 0.52
N VAL A 36 -8.11 -11.91 -0.68
CA VAL A 36 -9.11 -11.21 -1.51
C VAL A 36 -9.97 -12.27 -2.19
N THR A 37 -11.27 -12.26 -1.93
CA THR A 37 -12.21 -13.28 -2.45
C THR A 37 -13.42 -12.62 -3.11
N PRO A 38 -13.66 -12.83 -4.41
CA PRO A 38 -12.75 -13.51 -5.35
C PRO A 38 -11.47 -12.69 -5.62
N PRO A 39 -10.36 -13.33 -6.06
CA PRO A 39 -9.15 -12.62 -6.43
C PRO A 39 -9.43 -11.58 -7.52
N GLN A 40 -8.82 -10.40 -7.39
CA GLN A 40 -8.97 -9.30 -8.33
C GLN A 40 -7.84 -9.35 -9.38
N LYS A 41 -8.14 -8.90 -10.59
CA LYS A 41 -7.14 -8.83 -11.65
C LYS A 41 -6.24 -7.61 -11.42
N PRO A 42 -4.90 -7.78 -11.31
CA PRO A 42 -3.97 -6.66 -11.25
C PRO A 42 -3.99 -5.81 -12.52
N GLU A 43 -3.73 -4.51 -12.38
CA GLU A 43 -3.61 -3.56 -13.50
C GLU A 43 -2.14 -3.36 -13.94
N SER A 44 -1.16 -3.85 -13.18
CA SER A 44 0.29 -3.68 -13.37
C SER A 44 0.93 -4.56 -14.46
N GLY A 45 0.12 -5.29 -15.23
CA GLY A 45 0.62 -6.13 -16.34
C GLY A 45 1.49 -7.29 -15.85
N LYS A 46 2.81 -7.25 -16.13
CA LYS A 46 3.76 -8.32 -15.75
C LYS A 46 4.32 -8.15 -14.33
N ASN A 47 4.24 -6.95 -13.76
CA ASN A 47 4.74 -6.65 -12.44
C ASN A 47 3.75 -7.10 -11.36
N ILE A 48 4.24 -7.32 -10.15
CA ILE A 48 3.40 -7.63 -9.00
C ILE A 48 2.80 -6.34 -8.48
N GLU A 49 1.50 -6.17 -8.63
CA GLU A 49 0.79 -4.99 -8.14
C GLU A 49 0.79 -4.94 -6.62
N VAL A 50 1.17 -3.80 -6.06
CA VAL A 50 1.01 -3.47 -4.66
C VAL A 50 0.17 -2.21 -4.55
N VAL A 51 -1.00 -2.33 -3.95
CA VAL A 51 -1.96 -1.23 -3.80
C VAL A 51 -2.00 -0.80 -2.36
N GLU A 52 -1.80 0.50 -2.10
CA GLU A 52 -2.19 1.09 -0.83
C GLU A 52 -3.60 1.64 -0.91
N PHE A 53 -4.47 1.19 -0.03
CA PHE A 53 -5.76 1.80 0.26
C PHE A 53 -5.59 2.78 1.42
N PHE A 54 -5.79 4.06 1.16
CA PHE A 54 -5.51 5.13 2.11
C PHE A 54 -6.63 6.18 2.13
N SER A 55 -6.53 7.15 3.01
CA SER A 55 -7.31 8.38 2.93
C SER A 55 -6.52 9.54 3.54
N TYR A 56 -6.55 10.70 2.90
CA TYR A 56 -6.01 11.92 3.50
C TYR A 56 -6.72 12.29 4.81
N ALA A 57 -7.98 11.88 4.97
CA ALA A 57 -8.75 12.12 6.18
C ALA A 57 -8.42 11.16 7.34
N CYS A 58 -7.57 10.16 7.11
CA CYS A 58 -7.23 9.14 8.10
C CYS A 58 -5.92 9.52 8.83
N PRO A 59 -5.93 9.77 10.14
CA PRO A 59 -4.72 10.10 10.89
C PRO A 59 -3.70 8.94 10.88
N HIS A 60 -4.15 7.70 10.95
CA HIS A 60 -3.27 6.54 10.87
C HIS A 60 -2.54 6.42 9.52
N CYS A 61 -3.15 6.91 8.41
CA CYS A 61 -2.46 6.99 7.13
C CYS A 61 -1.38 8.07 7.14
N ALA A 62 -1.66 9.23 7.77
CA ALA A 62 -0.67 10.29 7.93
C ALA A 62 0.54 9.85 8.75
N ASP A 63 0.32 9.03 9.79
CA ASP A 63 1.37 8.45 10.63
C ASP A 63 2.15 7.36 9.92
N PHE A 64 1.48 6.58 9.07
CA PHE A 64 2.05 5.46 8.30
C PHE A 64 2.92 5.92 7.12
N ASP A 65 2.55 7.03 6.47
CA ASP A 65 3.19 7.50 5.24
C ASP A 65 4.74 7.62 5.32
N PRO A 66 5.37 8.14 6.38
CA PRO A 66 6.84 8.21 6.45
C PRO A 66 7.51 6.83 6.30
N ASP A 67 7.00 5.80 6.97
CA ASP A 67 7.54 4.44 6.91
C ASP A 67 7.28 3.79 5.55
N LEU A 68 6.11 4.05 4.94
CA LEU A 68 5.80 3.66 3.58
C LEU A 68 6.81 4.26 2.59
N GLN A 69 7.15 5.55 2.71
CA GLN A 69 8.15 6.19 1.84
C GLN A 69 9.54 5.56 1.98
N VAL A 70 9.91 5.11 3.18
CA VAL A 70 11.15 4.34 3.38
C VAL A 70 11.08 2.99 2.68
N TRP A 71 9.97 2.27 2.82
CA TRP A 71 9.77 0.98 2.14
C TRP A 71 9.77 1.13 0.62
N LEU A 72 9.13 2.16 0.07
CA LEU A 72 9.08 2.41 -1.38
C LEU A 72 10.46 2.54 -2.03
N LYS A 73 11.45 3.09 -1.30
CA LYS A 73 12.83 3.21 -1.79
C LYS A 73 13.55 1.86 -1.91
N ARG A 74 13.13 0.84 -1.15
CA ARG A 74 13.75 -0.48 -1.09
C ARG A 74 12.88 -1.63 -1.61
N LYS A 75 11.62 -1.35 -1.97
CA LYS A 75 10.69 -2.38 -2.47
C LYS A 75 11.29 -3.20 -3.61
N PRO A 76 10.88 -4.46 -3.78
CA PRO A 76 11.32 -5.27 -4.92
C PRO A 76 11.09 -4.55 -6.26
N LYS A 77 12.05 -4.69 -7.19
CA LYS A 77 12.00 -3.99 -8.49
C LYS A 77 10.83 -4.44 -9.37
N ASP A 78 10.38 -5.67 -9.21
CA ASP A 78 9.23 -6.25 -9.90
C ASP A 78 7.88 -5.96 -9.21
N ALA A 79 7.90 -5.22 -8.10
CA ALA A 79 6.68 -4.72 -7.45
C ALA A 79 6.33 -3.32 -7.96
N GLU A 80 5.13 -3.17 -8.51
CA GLU A 80 4.57 -1.90 -8.95
C GLU A 80 3.58 -1.37 -7.92
N PHE A 81 3.89 -0.19 -7.37
CA PHE A 81 3.10 0.42 -6.31
C PHE A 81 2.14 1.47 -6.87
N ARG A 82 0.93 1.49 -6.36
CA ARG A 82 -0.05 2.56 -6.59
C ARG A 82 -0.93 2.81 -5.38
N MET A 83 -1.53 3.98 -5.33
CA MET A 83 -2.37 4.45 -4.24
C MET A 83 -3.83 4.53 -4.68
N VAL A 84 -4.75 4.15 -3.80
CA VAL A 84 -6.19 4.18 -4.02
C VAL A 84 -6.85 4.86 -2.83
N PRO A 85 -7.42 6.07 -3.00
CA PRO A 85 -8.05 6.78 -1.90
C PRO A 85 -9.41 6.18 -1.57
N MET A 86 -9.61 5.83 -0.30
CA MET A 86 -10.86 5.26 0.21
C MET A 86 -11.85 6.33 0.63
N VAL A 87 -13.13 6.08 0.36
CA VAL A 87 -14.26 6.92 0.78
C VAL A 87 -15.21 6.11 1.64
N PHE A 88 -14.98 6.09 2.95
CA PHE A 88 -15.84 5.37 3.90
C PHE A 88 -17.06 6.20 4.36
N ARG A 89 -17.02 7.51 4.15
CA ARG A 89 -18.10 8.45 4.45
C ARG A 89 -18.06 9.61 3.44
N GLU A 90 -19.18 10.30 3.26
CA GLU A 90 -19.31 11.36 2.22
C GLU A 90 -18.25 12.47 2.37
N SER A 91 -17.93 12.89 3.61
CA SER A 91 -16.90 13.90 3.86
C SER A 91 -15.49 13.51 3.37
N TRP A 92 -15.23 12.23 3.06
CA TRP A 92 -13.96 11.77 2.52
C TRP A 92 -13.87 11.84 1.00
N LYS A 93 -14.96 12.22 0.33
CA LYS A 93 -15.00 12.35 -1.12
C LYS A 93 -14.13 13.49 -1.63
N ALA A 94 -14.23 14.68 -1.01
CA ALA A 94 -13.44 15.83 -1.41
C ALA A 94 -11.92 15.57 -1.34
N PRO A 95 -11.34 15.02 -0.25
CA PRO A 95 -9.93 14.63 -0.22
C PRO A 95 -9.56 13.48 -1.19
N ALA A 96 -10.49 12.58 -1.54
CA ALA A 96 -10.24 11.58 -2.56
C ALA A 96 -10.17 12.18 -3.98
N LYS A 97 -11.05 13.13 -4.29
CA LYS A 97 -10.98 13.93 -5.52
C LYS A 97 -9.67 14.73 -5.58
N LEU A 98 -9.24 15.33 -4.45
CA LEU A 98 -7.95 16.03 -4.36
C LEU A 98 -6.81 15.12 -4.81
N PHE A 99 -6.71 13.89 -4.27
CA PHE A 99 -5.67 12.96 -4.67
C PHE A 99 -5.63 12.73 -6.19
N TYR A 100 -6.77 12.39 -6.78
CA TYR A 100 -6.83 12.11 -8.22
C TYR A 100 -6.58 13.34 -9.08
N THR A 101 -6.92 14.53 -8.59
CA THR A 101 -6.62 15.78 -9.29
C THR A 101 -5.13 16.09 -9.23
N LEU A 102 -4.48 15.90 -8.07
CA LEU A 102 -3.02 16.00 -7.94
C LEU A 102 -2.30 15.00 -8.84
N GLU A 103 -2.82 13.75 -8.92
CA GLU A 103 -2.29 12.72 -9.82
C GLU A 103 -2.37 13.17 -11.28
N ALA A 104 -3.53 13.66 -11.73
CA ALA A 104 -3.74 14.16 -13.08
C ALA A 104 -2.84 15.36 -13.43
N MET A 105 -2.44 16.15 -12.43
CA MET A 105 -1.53 17.29 -12.57
C MET A 105 -0.04 16.92 -12.38
N GLY A 106 0.29 15.66 -12.07
CA GLY A 106 1.66 15.23 -11.76
C GLY A 106 2.21 15.86 -10.47
N ALA A 107 1.33 16.23 -9.54
CA ALA A 107 1.68 17.01 -8.34
C ALA A 107 1.70 16.16 -7.04
N VAL A 108 1.39 14.85 -7.12
CA VAL A 108 1.33 13.97 -5.95
C VAL A 108 2.66 13.96 -5.19
N GLU A 109 3.77 13.70 -5.86
CA GLU A 109 5.08 13.64 -5.22
C GLU A 109 5.40 14.89 -4.40
N LYS A 110 5.07 16.07 -4.94
CA LYS A 110 5.33 17.36 -4.30
C LYS A 110 4.37 17.68 -3.15
N LEU A 111 3.11 17.26 -3.25
CA LEU A 111 2.02 17.77 -2.39
C LEU A 111 1.40 16.71 -1.47
N HIS A 112 1.64 15.42 -1.70
CA HIS A 112 1.03 14.35 -0.90
C HIS A 112 1.21 14.54 0.60
N ARG A 113 2.46 14.71 1.05
CA ARG A 113 2.75 14.94 2.47
C ARG A 113 2.15 16.25 2.98
N LYS A 114 2.12 17.30 2.17
CA LYS A 114 1.53 18.58 2.55
C LYS A 114 0.02 18.51 2.78
N VAL A 115 -0.70 17.63 2.04
CA VAL A 115 -2.12 17.41 2.30
C VAL A 115 -2.32 16.80 3.69
N TYR A 116 -1.54 15.78 4.05
CA TYR A 116 -1.59 15.21 5.39
C TYR A 116 -1.26 16.26 6.48
N ASP A 117 -0.20 17.03 6.27
CA ASP A 117 0.21 18.05 7.24
C ASP A 117 -0.87 19.14 7.38
N ALA A 118 -1.47 19.60 6.27
CA ALA A 118 -2.57 20.56 6.30
C ALA A 118 -3.76 20.05 7.13
N ILE A 119 -4.17 18.79 6.94
CA ILE A 119 -5.33 18.24 7.65
C ILE A 119 -4.99 17.93 9.12
N HIS A 120 -3.87 17.23 9.38
CA HIS A 120 -3.61 16.61 10.67
C HIS A 120 -2.71 17.43 11.60
N LYS A 121 -1.87 18.34 11.06
CA LYS A 121 -1.02 19.22 11.86
C LYS A 121 -1.53 20.65 11.93
N GLU A 122 -2.02 21.15 10.78
CA GLU A 122 -2.50 22.54 10.66
C GLU A 122 -4.02 22.65 10.89
N ASN A 123 -4.72 21.53 11.11
CA ASN A 123 -6.18 21.46 11.33
C ASN A 123 -7.03 22.09 10.21
N GLN A 124 -6.53 22.12 8.97
CA GLN A 124 -7.27 22.64 7.84
C GLN A 124 -8.40 21.68 7.44
N GLN A 125 -9.60 22.23 7.23
CA GLN A 125 -10.80 21.42 6.93
C GLN A 125 -10.95 21.20 5.42
N LEU A 126 -10.10 20.34 4.83
CA LEU A 126 -10.12 20.00 3.40
C LEU A 126 -11.22 18.97 3.05
N PHE A 127 -12.42 19.17 3.58
CA PHE A 127 -13.55 18.24 3.44
C PHE A 127 -14.69 18.78 2.56
N THR A 128 -14.51 19.96 1.96
CA THR A 128 -15.43 20.54 0.97
C THR A 128 -14.67 20.85 -0.32
N ASP A 129 -15.39 20.84 -1.44
CA ASP A 129 -14.81 21.12 -2.76
C ASP A 129 -14.12 22.49 -2.78
N GLN A 130 -14.78 23.53 -2.23
CA GLN A 130 -14.21 24.87 -2.18
C GLN A 130 -12.93 24.95 -1.35
N ALA A 131 -12.89 24.31 -0.17
CA ALA A 131 -11.69 24.30 0.69
C ALA A 131 -10.51 23.62 -0.01
N VAL A 132 -10.75 22.55 -0.75
CA VAL A 132 -9.74 21.83 -1.54
C VAL A 132 -9.20 22.70 -2.67
N ILE A 133 -10.07 23.36 -3.44
CA ILE A 133 -9.68 24.24 -4.55
C ILE A 133 -8.84 25.42 -4.05
N ASP A 134 -9.27 26.06 -2.97
CA ASP A 134 -8.55 27.20 -2.39
C ASP A 134 -7.20 26.78 -1.78
N TRP A 135 -7.14 25.61 -1.15
CA TRP A 135 -5.87 25.05 -0.66
C TRP A 135 -4.91 24.78 -1.82
N ALA A 136 -5.38 24.12 -2.88
CA ALA A 136 -4.56 23.82 -4.05
C ALA A 136 -3.96 25.08 -4.70
N ALA A 137 -4.76 26.15 -4.82
CA ALA A 137 -4.29 27.45 -5.30
C ALA A 137 -3.19 28.05 -4.40
N LYS A 138 -3.35 27.96 -3.07
CA LYS A 138 -2.32 28.40 -2.09
C LYS A 138 -1.03 27.58 -2.20
N GLN A 139 -1.07 26.31 -2.69
CA GLN A 139 0.13 25.52 -2.96
C GLN A 139 0.81 25.89 -4.30
N GLY A 140 0.31 26.88 -5.02
CA GLY A 140 0.88 27.37 -6.27
C GLY A 140 0.45 26.57 -7.50
N LEU A 141 -0.63 25.79 -7.41
CA LEU A 141 -1.25 25.17 -8.58
C LEU A 141 -2.12 26.20 -9.34
N ASP A 142 -2.19 26.05 -10.65
CA ASP A 142 -3.12 26.83 -11.48
C ASP A 142 -4.56 26.53 -11.05
N LYS A 143 -5.21 27.53 -10.45
CA LYS A 143 -6.55 27.37 -9.86
C LYS A 143 -7.59 26.97 -10.90
N ALA A 144 -7.58 27.60 -12.06
CA ALA A 144 -8.58 27.34 -13.11
C ALA A 144 -8.43 25.91 -13.66
N LYS A 145 -7.20 25.50 -13.94
CA LYS A 145 -6.89 24.13 -14.39
C LYS A 145 -7.23 23.08 -13.32
N PHE A 146 -6.89 23.37 -12.07
CA PHE A 146 -7.20 22.47 -10.95
C PHE A 146 -8.71 22.30 -10.81
N GLU A 147 -9.48 23.39 -10.78
CA GLU A 147 -10.92 23.38 -10.62
C GLU A 147 -11.62 22.66 -11.79
N GLN A 148 -11.18 22.90 -13.01
CA GLN A 148 -11.68 22.19 -14.19
C GLN A 148 -11.47 20.67 -14.09
N LEU A 149 -10.28 20.22 -13.70
CA LEU A 149 -9.98 18.80 -13.51
C LEU A 149 -10.78 18.21 -12.35
N TYR A 150 -10.75 18.89 -11.20
CA TYR A 150 -11.41 18.47 -9.96
C TYR A 150 -12.91 18.22 -10.15
N ASN A 151 -13.58 19.07 -10.95
CA ASN A 151 -15.01 18.96 -11.27
C ASN A 151 -15.29 18.11 -12.52
N SER A 152 -14.28 17.47 -13.09
CA SER A 152 -14.47 16.65 -14.28
C SER A 152 -15.12 15.30 -13.96
N PHE A 153 -15.91 14.79 -14.92
CA PHE A 153 -16.43 13.42 -14.88
C PHE A 153 -15.32 12.37 -14.70
N GLY A 154 -14.13 12.61 -15.28
CA GLY A 154 -13.00 11.70 -15.16
C GLY A 154 -12.53 11.51 -13.72
N ILE A 155 -12.46 12.57 -12.91
CA ILE A 155 -12.10 12.49 -11.48
C ILE A 155 -13.22 11.80 -10.70
N ASP A 156 -14.49 12.14 -10.93
CA ASP A 156 -15.59 11.46 -10.27
C ASP A 156 -15.61 9.95 -10.58
N ALA A 157 -15.39 9.58 -11.84
CA ALA A 157 -15.30 8.17 -12.23
C ALA A 157 -14.13 7.43 -11.55
N LYS A 158 -12.95 8.09 -11.37
CA LYS A 158 -11.82 7.51 -10.62
C LYS A 158 -12.20 7.28 -9.16
N VAL A 159 -12.88 8.22 -8.50
CA VAL A 159 -13.34 8.07 -7.11
C VAL A 159 -14.33 6.90 -6.99
N GLN A 160 -15.30 6.81 -7.91
CA GLN A 160 -16.26 5.69 -7.92
C GLN A 160 -15.56 4.34 -8.12
N ARG A 161 -14.56 4.28 -9.01
CA ARG A 161 -13.74 3.07 -9.20
C ARG A 161 -12.96 2.70 -7.94
N ALA A 162 -12.39 3.68 -7.23
CA ALA A 162 -11.69 3.45 -5.97
C ALA A 162 -12.61 2.85 -4.90
N VAL A 163 -13.83 3.38 -4.76
CA VAL A 163 -14.85 2.84 -3.85
C VAL A 163 -15.21 1.39 -4.23
N ALA A 164 -15.46 1.14 -5.51
CA ALA A 164 -15.77 -0.21 -5.99
C ALA A 164 -14.62 -1.17 -5.74
N MET A 165 -13.37 -0.73 -5.99
CA MET A 165 -12.16 -1.51 -5.76
C MET A 165 -11.99 -1.86 -4.29
N GLY A 166 -12.12 -0.90 -3.38
CA GLY A 166 -12.03 -1.17 -1.94
C GLY A 166 -13.04 -2.21 -1.47
N ARG A 167 -14.28 -2.16 -2.00
CA ARG A 167 -15.31 -3.19 -1.73
C ARG A 167 -14.91 -4.55 -2.28
N ALA A 168 -14.42 -4.60 -3.52
CA ALA A 168 -14.01 -5.86 -4.17
C ALA A 168 -12.82 -6.53 -3.45
N TYR A 169 -11.93 -5.73 -2.84
CA TYR A 169 -10.82 -6.23 -2.03
C TYR A 169 -11.22 -6.55 -0.58
N GLY A 170 -12.43 -6.20 -0.16
CA GLY A 170 -12.91 -6.40 1.22
C GLY A 170 -12.20 -5.50 2.24
N VAL A 171 -11.67 -4.35 1.82
CA VAL A 171 -10.96 -3.41 2.69
C VAL A 171 -11.94 -2.70 3.62
N GLN A 172 -11.72 -2.83 4.93
CA GLN A 172 -12.61 -2.29 5.97
C GLN A 172 -12.01 -1.12 6.75
N PHE A 173 -10.70 -0.89 6.61
CA PHE A 173 -9.96 0.16 7.30
C PHE A 173 -8.80 0.67 6.44
N THR A 174 -8.23 1.81 6.82
CA THR A 174 -7.02 2.38 6.24
C THR A 174 -6.01 2.74 7.34
N PRO A 175 -4.70 2.67 7.06
CA PRO A 175 -4.09 2.20 5.83
C PRO A 175 -4.19 0.67 5.67
N ALA A 176 -4.32 0.20 4.43
CA ALA A 176 -4.22 -1.22 4.09
C ALA A 176 -3.42 -1.38 2.80
N MET A 177 -2.69 -2.49 2.67
CA MET A 177 -1.95 -2.81 1.45
C MET A 177 -2.44 -4.13 0.86
N ALA A 178 -2.65 -4.17 -0.46
CA ALA A 178 -2.98 -5.39 -1.18
C ALA A 178 -1.86 -5.77 -2.15
N VAL A 179 -1.66 -7.07 -2.36
CA VAL A 179 -0.61 -7.63 -3.21
C VAL A 179 -1.21 -8.59 -4.23
N GLY A 180 -0.90 -8.36 -5.51
CA GLY A 180 -1.25 -9.24 -6.63
C GLY A 180 -2.75 -9.49 -6.80
N GLY A 181 -3.61 -8.62 -6.27
CA GLY A 181 -5.06 -8.81 -6.29
C GLY A 181 -5.56 -10.00 -5.46
N ARG A 182 -4.70 -10.64 -4.66
CA ARG A 182 -5.00 -11.90 -3.94
C ARG A 182 -4.91 -11.78 -2.43
N TYR A 183 -4.06 -10.91 -1.93
CA TYR A 183 -3.80 -10.73 -0.51
C TYR A 183 -4.02 -9.29 -0.12
N TRP A 184 -4.47 -9.06 1.11
CA TRP A 184 -4.42 -7.75 1.72
C TRP A 184 -4.05 -7.84 3.20
N THR A 185 -3.40 -6.81 3.69
CA THR A 185 -2.92 -6.67 5.06
C THR A 185 -2.99 -5.21 5.48
N GLY A 186 -2.82 -4.94 6.75
CA GLY A 186 -2.75 -3.58 7.29
C GLY A 186 -1.95 -3.55 8.59
N PRO A 187 -1.40 -2.39 8.99
CA PRO A 187 -0.62 -2.27 10.22
C PRO A 187 -1.35 -2.77 11.48
N SER A 188 -2.67 -2.60 11.54
CA SER A 188 -3.50 -3.09 12.66
C SER A 188 -3.63 -4.62 12.74
N MET A 189 -3.22 -5.34 11.71
CA MET A 189 -3.19 -6.82 11.70
C MET A 189 -1.84 -7.36 12.17
N VAL A 190 -0.77 -6.57 12.04
CA VAL A 190 0.60 -6.97 12.38
C VAL A 190 1.04 -6.17 13.60
N VAL A 191 0.72 -6.71 14.77
CA VAL A 191 0.96 -6.03 16.05
C VAL A 191 2.05 -6.72 16.86
N ASN A 192 2.78 -5.94 17.66
CA ASN A 192 3.74 -6.43 18.62
C ASN A 192 3.06 -6.94 19.90
N ALA A 193 3.85 -7.37 20.88
CA ALA A 193 3.34 -7.91 22.15
C ALA A 193 2.50 -6.91 22.98
N SER A 194 2.65 -5.61 22.76
CA SER A 194 1.85 -4.56 23.41
C SER A 194 0.55 -4.24 22.66
N GLY A 195 0.30 -4.87 21.51
CA GLY A 195 -0.86 -4.60 20.66
C GLY A 195 -0.69 -3.38 19.74
N ALA A 196 0.47 -2.72 19.75
CA ALA A 196 0.78 -1.64 18.82
C ALA A 196 1.24 -2.18 17.46
N ALA A 197 0.98 -1.44 16.37
CA ALA A 197 1.45 -1.80 15.04
C ALA A 197 2.97 -2.00 15.00
N ASP A 198 3.42 -3.13 14.48
CA ASP A 198 4.83 -3.44 14.25
C ASP A 198 5.16 -3.16 12.77
N LEU A 199 5.49 -1.91 12.46
CA LEU A 199 5.73 -1.48 11.07
C LEU A 199 6.92 -2.21 10.41
N PRO A 200 8.07 -2.44 11.08
CA PRO A 200 9.13 -3.26 10.52
C PRO A 200 8.64 -4.66 10.12
N ARG A 201 7.89 -5.32 11.00
CA ARG A 201 7.30 -6.64 10.71
C ARG A 201 6.22 -6.57 9.64
N PHE A 202 5.39 -5.52 9.64
CA PHE A 202 4.37 -5.29 8.62
C PHE A 202 4.98 -5.25 7.21
N PHE A 203 6.04 -4.48 7.00
CA PHE A 203 6.68 -4.43 5.68
C PHE A 203 7.38 -5.75 5.31
N GLN A 204 7.88 -6.52 6.29
CA GLN A 204 8.33 -7.90 6.02
C GLN A 204 7.18 -8.79 5.54
N VAL A 205 5.99 -8.67 6.13
CA VAL A 205 4.78 -9.37 5.66
C VAL A 205 4.47 -8.98 4.22
N VAL A 206 4.47 -7.69 3.88
CA VAL A 206 4.25 -7.22 2.51
C VAL A 206 5.29 -7.83 1.55
N ASP A 207 6.58 -7.80 1.88
CA ASP A 207 7.65 -8.39 1.08
C ASP A 207 7.46 -9.92 0.90
N GLN A 208 6.99 -10.61 1.93
CA GLN A 208 6.67 -12.05 1.87
C GLN A 208 5.44 -12.33 1.00
N LEU A 209 4.40 -11.51 1.06
CA LEU A 209 3.23 -11.62 0.18
C LEU A 209 3.61 -11.41 -1.29
N ILE A 210 4.52 -10.47 -1.58
CA ILE A 210 5.10 -10.29 -2.92
C ILE A 210 5.85 -11.55 -3.35
N ALA A 211 6.66 -12.15 -2.48
CA ALA A 211 7.37 -13.40 -2.77
C ALA A 211 6.40 -14.57 -3.02
N MET A 212 5.33 -14.66 -2.25
CA MET A 212 4.27 -15.66 -2.44
C MET A 212 3.55 -15.49 -3.78
N GLU A 213 3.28 -14.25 -4.22
CA GLU A 213 2.65 -13.98 -5.51
C GLU A 213 3.59 -14.33 -6.68
N ARG A 214 4.88 -14.04 -6.55
CA ARG A 214 5.92 -14.39 -7.55
C ARG A 214 6.00 -15.90 -7.82
N GLY A 215 5.81 -16.74 -6.81
CA GLY A 215 5.85 -18.20 -6.92
C GLY A 215 4.60 -18.82 -7.56
N LYS A 216 3.56 -18.03 -7.90
CA LYS A 216 2.32 -18.57 -8.49
C LYS A 216 2.34 -18.56 -10.01
N PRO A 217 1.72 -19.57 -10.65
CA PRO A 217 1.48 -19.51 -12.09
C PRO A 217 0.62 -18.27 -12.41
N ALA A 218 0.95 -17.57 -13.50
CA ALA A 218 0.10 -16.50 -14.00
C ALA A 218 -1.36 -17.00 -14.08
N ALA A 219 -2.31 -16.26 -13.50
CA ALA A 219 -3.71 -16.63 -13.53
C ALA A 219 -4.12 -16.82 -15.00
N ALA A 220 -4.48 -18.07 -15.36
CA ALA A 220 -5.00 -18.36 -16.68
C ALA A 220 -6.15 -17.39 -16.95
N SER A 221 -6.03 -16.61 -18.01
CA SER A 221 -7.08 -15.72 -18.49
C SER A 221 -8.33 -16.57 -18.64
N ALA A 222 -9.35 -16.29 -17.83
CA ALA A 222 -10.65 -16.96 -17.94
C ALA A 222 -11.11 -16.80 -19.39
N GLY A 223 -11.06 -17.91 -20.13
CA GLY A 223 -11.35 -17.95 -21.54
C GLY A 223 -12.72 -17.34 -21.81
N LYS A 224 -12.79 -16.41 -22.75
CA LYS A 224 -14.02 -16.04 -23.41
C LYS A 224 -14.66 -17.32 -23.94
N LYS A 225 -15.68 -17.86 -23.28
CA LYS A 225 -16.64 -18.74 -23.96
C LYS A 225 -17.34 -17.88 -25.00
N LYS A 226 -16.99 -18.11 -26.28
CA LYS A 226 -17.82 -17.76 -27.41
C LYS A 226 -19.07 -18.63 -27.29
N GLY A 227 -20.19 -18.01 -27.12
CA GLY A 227 -21.53 -18.53 -27.37
C GLY A 227 -22.23 -17.53 -28.25
#